data_3b2a637fdb2fec2eebfe7113c0ea33f0
#
_entry.id   3b2a637fdb2fec2eebfe7113c0ea33f0
#
_cell.length_a   1.000
_cell.length_b   1.000
_cell.length_c   1.000
_cell.angle_alpha   90.00
_cell.angle_beta   90.00
_cell.angle_gamma   90.00
#
_symmetry.space_group_name_H-M   'P 1'
#
loop_
_entity.id
_entity.type
_entity.pdbx_description
1 polymer ?
#
loop_
_entity_poly.entity_id
_entity_poly.type
_entity_poly.pdbx_seq_one_letter_code
_entity_poly.pdbx_strand_id
1 'polypeptide(L)'
;MGVTMTSLLRPMMIGKIHRATVTQADLHYVGSITVDAHLLAAADLLPGQQVDVVDVTNGARLTTYVIAGEAGSGQVCINGAAAHLVHPGDVVILIAYGMLSDAEARTYEPHVVLVDGDNRVMDTGHDPGTVPAEWTAASGLHPSGVPFDEGRALVEHDGQPAGSAVPSVPARPDDDARDAGAGR
;
A
#
# COMPACT_ATOMS: atom_id res chain seq x y z
N MET A 1 -41.24 4.75 -13.44
CA MET A 1 -39.84 5.15 -13.72
C MET A 1 -38.98 4.56 -12.61
N GLY A 2 -38.24 3.50 -12.92
CA GLY A 2 -37.32 2.88 -11.95
C GLY A 2 -36.12 3.80 -11.75
N VAL A 3 -35.85 4.19 -10.52
CA VAL A 3 -34.60 4.87 -10.16
C VAL A 3 -33.48 3.81 -10.31
N THR A 4 -32.66 3.95 -11.34
CA THR A 4 -31.43 3.17 -11.46
C THR A 4 -30.53 3.59 -10.30
N MET A 5 -30.42 2.76 -9.29
CA MET A 5 -29.44 2.96 -8.21
C MET A 5 -28.07 2.94 -8.87
N THR A 6 -27.40 4.07 -8.87
CA THR A 6 -25.97 4.13 -9.24
C THR A 6 -25.25 3.23 -8.25
N SER A 7 -24.60 2.17 -8.72
CA SER A 7 -23.85 1.28 -7.85
C SER A 7 -22.74 2.06 -7.17
N LEU A 8 -22.60 1.91 -5.85
CA LEU A 8 -21.51 2.50 -5.10
C LEU A 8 -20.18 1.95 -5.64
N LEU A 9 -19.27 2.84 -6.00
CA LEU A 9 -17.88 2.49 -6.35
C LEU A 9 -16.98 2.76 -5.16
N ARG A 10 -16.11 1.83 -4.85
CA ARG A 10 -15.13 1.92 -3.78
C ARG A 10 -13.71 1.98 -4.36
N PRO A 11 -12.86 2.95 -3.98
CA PRO A 11 -11.45 2.89 -4.30
C PRO A 11 -10.81 1.78 -3.43
N MET A 12 -10.40 0.69 -4.07
CA MET A 12 -9.76 -0.43 -3.41
C MET A 12 -8.31 -0.53 -3.82
N MET A 13 -7.42 -0.89 -2.88
CA MET A 13 -6.05 -1.25 -3.22
C MET A 13 -6.09 -2.50 -4.11
N ILE A 14 -5.54 -2.39 -5.33
CA ILE A 14 -5.53 -3.48 -6.30
C ILE A 14 -4.15 -4.10 -6.47
N GLY A 15 -3.09 -3.32 -6.25
CA GLY A 15 -1.72 -3.80 -6.36
C GLY A 15 -0.79 -3.05 -5.40
N LYS A 16 0.22 -3.74 -4.88
CA LYS A 16 1.20 -3.18 -3.95
C LYS A 16 2.56 -3.81 -4.16
N ILE A 17 3.60 -2.97 -4.35
CA ILE A 17 5.00 -3.40 -4.25
C ILE A 17 5.54 -2.86 -2.94
N HIS A 18 5.92 -3.74 -2.02
CA HIS A 18 6.26 -3.37 -0.65
C HIS A 18 7.78 -3.34 -0.44
N ARG A 19 8.29 -2.20 0.00
CA ARG A 19 9.68 -1.93 0.37
C ARG A 19 10.69 -2.01 -0.78
N ALA A 20 10.30 -1.54 -1.97
CA ALA A 20 11.24 -1.40 -3.06
C ALA A 20 12.31 -0.34 -2.73
N THR A 21 13.56 -0.62 -3.10
CA THR A 21 14.68 0.31 -2.98
C THR A 21 14.73 1.20 -4.21
N VAL A 22 14.74 2.51 -4.03
CA VAL A 22 14.93 3.48 -5.13
C VAL A 22 16.35 3.36 -5.67
N THR A 23 16.48 3.01 -6.95
CA THR A 23 17.78 2.84 -7.62
C THR A 23 18.29 4.13 -8.23
N GLN A 24 17.41 5.02 -8.64
CA GLN A 24 17.70 6.26 -9.34
C GLN A 24 16.68 7.35 -9.03
N ALA A 25 17.11 8.64 -9.11
CA ALA A 25 16.23 9.79 -9.11
C ALA A 25 16.75 10.79 -10.16
N ASP A 26 15.92 11.17 -11.13
CA ASP A 26 16.30 12.04 -12.23
C ASP A 26 15.33 13.23 -12.35
N LEU A 27 15.81 14.43 -11.98
CA LEU A 27 15.05 15.68 -12.02
C LEU A 27 14.72 16.13 -13.45
N HIS A 28 15.53 15.75 -14.43
CA HIS A 28 15.42 16.25 -15.79
C HIS A 28 14.68 15.30 -16.73
N TYR A 29 14.13 14.23 -16.19
CA TYR A 29 13.32 13.27 -16.93
C TYR A 29 11.81 13.60 -16.84
N VAL A 30 11.02 13.06 -17.75
CA VAL A 30 9.56 13.22 -17.70
C VAL A 30 9.03 12.65 -16.38
N GLY A 31 8.24 13.44 -15.63
CA GLY A 31 7.76 13.10 -14.28
C GLY A 31 6.97 11.79 -14.27
N SER A 32 7.41 10.80 -13.45
CA SER A 32 6.81 9.47 -13.33
C SER A 32 7.64 8.62 -12.37
N ILE A 33 7.28 7.33 -12.27
CA ILE A 33 8.17 6.32 -11.69
C ILE A 33 8.42 5.20 -12.69
N THR A 34 9.70 4.92 -13.02
CA THR A 34 10.07 3.77 -13.84
C THR A 34 10.33 2.58 -12.93
N VAL A 35 9.64 1.47 -13.20
CA VAL A 35 9.69 0.25 -12.39
C VAL A 35 9.98 -0.94 -13.28
N ASP A 36 10.86 -1.83 -12.83
CA ASP A 36 11.12 -3.12 -13.48
C ASP A 36 9.82 -3.81 -13.91
N ALA A 37 9.75 -4.19 -15.18
CA ALA A 37 8.55 -4.80 -15.76
C ALA A 37 8.15 -6.12 -15.07
N HIS A 38 9.08 -6.90 -14.50
CA HIS A 38 8.75 -8.07 -13.71
C HIS A 38 8.03 -7.72 -12.42
N LEU A 39 8.41 -6.62 -11.76
CA LEU A 39 7.71 -6.14 -10.55
C LEU A 39 6.31 -5.66 -10.89
N LEU A 40 6.15 -4.92 -12.03
CA LEU A 40 4.84 -4.50 -12.49
C LEU A 40 3.94 -5.69 -12.80
N ALA A 41 4.47 -6.69 -13.50
CA ALA A 41 3.72 -7.91 -13.81
C ALA A 41 3.30 -8.68 -12.55
N ALA A 42 4.20 -8.79 -11.56
CA ALA A 42 3.89 -9.48 -10.30
C ALA A 42 2.82 -8.77 -9.47
N ALA A 43 2.76 -7.42 -9.53
CA ALA A 43 1.79 -6.61 -8.82
C ALA A 43 0.52 -6.28 -9.63
N ASP A 44 0.39 -6.84 -10.85
CA ASP A 44 -0.68 -6.56 -11.81
C ASP A 44 -0.84 -5.06 -12.10
N LEU A 45 0.29 -4.36 -12.29
CA LEU A 45 0.34 -2.93 -12.60
C LEU A 45 0.59 -2.71 -14.09
N LEU A 46 -0.22 -1.84 -14.70
CA LEU A 46 -0.08 -1.49 -16.11
C LEU A 46 0.76 -0.23 -16.31
N PRO A 47 1.60 -0.15 -17.35
CA PRO A 47 2.23 1.11 -17.73
C PRO A 47 1.20 2.22 -17.95
N GLY A 48 1.46 3.41 -17.39
CA GLY A 48 0.52 4.53 -17.38
C GLY A 48 -0.48 4.52 -16.23
N GLN A 49 -0.54 3.45 -15.44
CA GLN A 49 -1.42 3.38 -14.27
C GLN A 49 -0.94 4.32 -13.17
N GLN A 50 -1.89 5.01 -12.53
CA GLN A 50 -1.63 5.85 -11.37
C GLN A 50 -1.23 5.00 -10.17
N VAL A 51 -0.19 5.46 -9.45
CA VAL A 51 0.25 4.86 -8.18
C VAL A 51 0.55 5.94 -7.16
N ASP A 52 0.32 5.62 -5.90
CA ASP A 52 0.89 6.35 -4.79
C ASP A 52 2.26 5.76 -4.45
N VAL A 53 3.23 6.63 -4.25
CA VAL A 53 4.57 6.30 -3.74
C VAL A 53 4.66 6.80 -2.31
N VAL A 54 4.88 5.88 -1.39
CA VAL A 54 5.04 6.17 0.04
C VAL A 54 6.48 5.88 0.42
N ASP A 55 7.21 6.92 0.77
CA ASP A 55 8.60 6.80 1.20
C ASP A 55 8.67 6.44 2.68
N VAL A 56 9.19 5.26 2.97
CA VAL A 56 9.34 4.74 4.35
C VAL A 56 10.50 5.43 5.07
N THR A 57 11.51 5.89 4.30
CA THR A 57 12.74 6.48 4.86
C THR A 57 12.49 7.86 5.42
N ASN A 58 11.68 8.70 4.72
CA ASN A 58 11.47 10.11 5.10
C ASN A 58 10.01 10.49 5.34
N GLY A 59 9.05 9.59 5.06
CA GLY A 59 7.62 9.80 5.26
C GLY A 59 6.92 10.58 4.13
N ALA A 60 7.62 10.92 3.05
CA ALA A 60 7.02 11.59 1.90
C ALA A 60 5.96 10.71 1.21
N ARG A 61 4.94 11.37 0.69
CA ARG A 61 3.90 10.72 -0.12
C ARG A 61 3.67 11.54 -1.38
N LEU A 62 3.59 10.87 -2.50
CA LEU A 62 3.28 11.50 -3.79
C LEU A 62 2.48 10.54 -4.66
N THR A 63 1.75 11.11 -5.60
CA THR A 63 1.01 10.35 -6.60
C THR A 63 1.62 10.62 -7.96
N THR A 64 1.86 9.56 -8.74
CA THR A 64 2.40 9.62 -10.08
C THR A 64 1.85 8.47 -10.93
N TYR A 65 2.48 8.15 -12.06
CA TYR A 65 2.13 7.00 -12.89
C TYR A 65 3.37 6.16 -13.22
N VAL A 66 3.17 4.88 -13.52
CA VAL A 66 4.26 3.95 -13.78
C VAL A 66 4.68 3.94 -15.25
N ILE A 67 5.99 3.85 -15.47
CA ILE A 67 6.63 3.52 -16.75
C ILE A 67 7.31 2.15 -16.56
N ALA A 68 7.17 1.27 -17.55
CA ALA A 68 7.88 -0.01 -17.50
C ALA A 68 9.37 0.17 -17.79
N GLY A 69 10.20 -0.26 -16.87
CA GLY A 69 11.64 -0.41 -17.02
C GLY A 69 12.01 -1.78 -17.61
N GLU A 70 13.31 -2.01 -17.83
CA GLU A 70 13.84 -3.28 -18.33
C GLU A 70 13.50 -4.41 -17.36
N ALA A 71 12.96 -5.50 -17.90
CA ALA A 71 12.56 -6.66 -17.11
C ALA A 71 13.78 -7.35 -16.45
N GLY A 72 13.68 -7.60 -15.15
CA GLY A 72 14.74 -8.23 -14.35
C GLY A 72 15.89 -7.29 -13.97
N SER A 73 15.78 -5.99 -14.26
CA SER A 73 16.81 -4.99 -13.91
C SER A 73 16.82 -4.61 -12.43
N GLY A 74 15.71 -4.83 -11.71
CA GLY A 74 15.49 -4.31 -10.36
C GLY A 74 15.32 -2.78 -10.32
N GLN A 75 15.10 -2.14 -11.48
CA GLN A 75 15.00 -0.68 -11.56
C GLN A 75 13.76 -0.15 -10.84
N VAL A 76 13.98 0.83 -9.98
CA VAL A 76 12.95 1.71 -9.41
C VAL A 76 13.51 3.12 -9.47
N CYS A 77 13.09 3.89 -10.48
CA CYS A 77 13.63 5.22 -10.75
C CYS A 77 12.53 6.27 -10.61
N ILE A 78 12.78 7.26 -9.77
CA ILE A 78 11.89 8.41 -9.58
C ILE A 78 12.28 9.49 -10.59
N ASN A 79 11.31 9.99 -11.34
CA ASN A 79 11.54 10.94 -12.43
C ASN A 79 10.89 12.30 -12.18
N GLY A 80 11.54 13.37 -12.63
CA GLY A 80 11.03 14.74 -12.60
C GLY A 80 10.88 15.30 -11.19
N ALA A 81 9.83 16.09 -10.95
CA ALA A 81 9.64 16.82 -9.69
C ALA A 81 9.61 15.93 -8.43
N ALA A 82 9.22 14.68 -8.55
CA ALA A 82 9.22 13.72 -7.44
C ALA A 82 10.63 13.43 -6.89
N ALA A 83 11.68 13.60 -7.70
CA ALA A 83 13.07 13.46 -7.29
C ALA A 83 13.55 14.52 -6.27
N HIS A 84 12.74 15.52 -5.97
CA HIS A 84 12.97 16.42 -4.83
C HIS A 84 12.57 15.82 -3.48
N LEU A 85 11.72 14.79 -3.49
CA LEU A 85 11.15 14.19 -2.28
C LEU A 85 11.72 12.79 -1.98
N VAL A 86 12.16 12.07 -3.01
CA VAL A 86 12.59 10.67 -2.92
C VAL A 86 13.97 10.54 -3.58
N HIS A 87 14.90 9.86 -2.92
CA HIS A 87 16.30 9.78 -3.32
C HIS A 87 16.76 8.33 -3.54
N PRO A 88 17.83 8.10 -4.30
CA PRO A 88 18.43 6.77 -4.40
C PRO A 88 18.79 6.20 -3.03
N GLY A 89 18.42 4.94 -2.80
CA GLY A 89 18.59 4.26 -1.52
C GLY A 89 17.39 4.38 -0.57
N ASP A 90 16.43 5.28 -0.82
CA ASP A 90 15.21 5.32 -0.05
C ASP A 90 14.38 4.04 -0.28
N VAL A 91 13.65 3.64 0.76
CA VAL A 91 12.74 2.50 0.71
C VAL A 91 11.33 3.02 0.49
N VAL A 92 10.69 2.57 -0.58
CA VAL A 92 9.35 3.03 -0.96
C VAL A 92 8.34 1.88 -1.03
N ILE A 93 7.07 2.24 -0.87
CA ILE A 93 5.93 1.36 -1.13
C ILE A 93 5.16 1.98 -2.30
N LEU A 94 4.94 1.21 -3.36
CA LEU A 94 4.07 1.59 -4.45
C LEU A 94 2.70 0.97 -4.23
N ILE A 95 1.64 1.78 -4.36
CA ILE A 95 0.27 1.33 -4.12
C ILE A 95 -0.60 1.80 -5.28
N ALA A 96 -1.28 0.86 -5.94
CA ALA A 96 -2.28 1.16 -6.95
C ALA A 96 -3.68 0.95 -6.39
N TYR A 97 -4.60 1.83 -6.79
CA TYR A 97 -6.01 1.75 -6.43
C TYR A 97 -6.86 1.61 -7.68
N GLY A 98 -7.90 0.78 -7.61
CA GLY A 98 -8.92 0.63 -8.63
C GLY A 98 -10.31 0.96 -8.07
N MET A 99 -11.21 1.43 -8.94
CA MET A 99 -12.61 1.68 -8.59
C MET A 99 -13.42 0.43 -8.85
N LEU A 100 -13.81 -0.26 -7.79
CA LEU A 100 -14.60 -1.48 -7.86
C LEU A 100 -16.05 -1.20 -7.43
N SER A 101 -17.02 -1.89 -8.01
CA SER A 101 -18.37 -1.91 -7.47
C SER A 101 -18.38 -2.49 -6.05
N ASP A 102 -19.39 -2.17 -5.23
CA ASP A 102 -19.48 -2.73 -3.88
C ASP A 102 -19.44 -4.26 -3.87
N ALA A 103 -20.05 -4.91 -4.86
CA ALA A 103 -20.04 -6.35 -4.98
C ALA A 103 -18.65 -6.92 -5.31
N GLU A 104 -17.93 -6.32 -6.28
CA GLU A 104 -16.57 -6.70 -6.64
C GLU A 104 -15.60 -6.46 -5.48
N ALA A 105 -15.71 -5.31 -4.80
CA ALA A 105 -14.84 -4.94 -3.69
C ALA A 105 -14.88 -5.94 -2.53
N ARG A 106 -16.01 -6.63 -2.34
CA ARG A 106 -16.17 -7.63 -1.28
C ARG A 106 -15.44 -8.93 -1.55
N THR A 107 -15.12 -9.23 -2.81
CA THR A 107 -14.48 -10.48 -3.22
C THR A 107 -13.14 -10.28 -3.90
N TYR A 108 -12.72 -9.03 -4.12
CA TYR A 108 -11.47 -8.71 -4.81
C TYR A 108 -10.25 -9.10 -3.96
N GLU A 109 -9.29 -9.75 -4.58
CA GLU A 109 -8.00 -10.08 -3.98
C GLU A 109 -6.90 -9.21 -4.61
N PRO A 110 -6.24 -8.32 -3.84
CA PRO A 110 -5.19 -7.47 -4.37
C PRO A 110 -3.90 -8.25 -4.62
N HIS A 111 -3.06 -7.76 -5.52
CA HIS A 111 -1.73 -8.30 -5.76
C HIS A 111 -0.70 -7.62 -4.86
N VAL A 112 -0.17 -8.33 -3.88
CA VAL A 112 0.85 -7.84 -2.94
C VAL A 112 2.17 -8.51 -3.25
N VAL A 113 3.20 -7.70 -3.54
CA VAL A 113 4.55 -8.15 -3.87
C VAL A 113 5.51 -7.65 -2.82
N LEU A 114 6.26 -8.55 -2.22
CA LEU A 114 7.33 -8.26 -1.27
C LEU A 114 8.66 -8.42 -1.99
N VAL A 115 9.57 -7.44 -1.87
CA VAL A 115 10.86 -7.45 -2.55
C VAL A 115 12.02 -7.32 -1.58
N ASP A 116 13.18 -7.83 -1.96
CA ASP A 116 14.43 -7.63 -1.22
C ASP A 116 15.09 -6.28 -1.52
N GLY A 117 16.27 -6.04 -0.94
CA GLY A 117 17.02 -4.80 -1.13
C GLY A 117 17.52 -4.56 -2.57
N ASP A 118 17.57 -5.59 -3.38
CA ASP A 118 17.93 -5.56 -4.80
C ASP A 118 16.67 -5.54 -5.72
N ASN A 119 15.50 -5.30 -5.14
CA ASN A 119 14.20 -5.28 -5.82
C ASN A 119 13.83 -6.61 -6.51
N ARG A 120 14.28 -7.75 -5.96
CA ARG A 120 13.87 -9.06 -6.45
C ARG A 120 12.63 -9.51 -5.67
N VAL A 121 11.68 -10.11 -6.38
CA VAL A 121 10.48 -10.66 -5.76
C VAL A 121 10.88 -11.77 -4.80
N MET A 122 10.52 -11.61 -3.54
CA MET A 122 10.70 -12.61 -2.49
C MET A 122 9.43 -13.40 -2.22
N ASP A 123 8.30 -12.73 -2.22
CA ASP A 123 7.00 -13.34 -1.97
C ASP A 123 5.89 -12.57 -2.67
N THR A 124 4.81 -13.27 -2.97
CA THR A 124 3.59 -12.70 -3.57
C THR A 124 2.36 -13.25 -2.86
N GLY A 125 1.36 -12.41 -2.67
CA GLY A 125 0.11 -12.81 -2.02
C GLY A 125 -1.00 -11.78 -2.22
N HIS A 126 -2.05 -11.92 -1.44
CA HIS A 126 -3.20 -11.01 -1.44
C HIS A 126 -3.45 -10.33 -0.09
N ASP A 127 -2.70 -10.68 0.94
CA ASP A 127 -2.83 -10.08 2.27
C ASP A 127 -1.86 -8.89 2.43
N PRO A 128 -2.38 -7.64 2.49
CA PRO A 128 -1.53 -6.46 2.64
C PRO A 128 -0.90 -6.31 4.03
N GLY A 129 -1.36 -7.06 5.03
CA GLY A 129 -0.89 -7.03 6.40
C GLY A 129 0.08 -8.15 6.76
N THR A 130 0.25 -9.15 5.89
CA THR A 130 1.17 -10.28 6.11
C THR A 130 2.62 -9.84 5.95
N VAL A 131 3.46 -10.39 6.80
CA VAL A 131 4.94 -10.26 6.75
C VAL A 131 5.53 -11.65 6.84
N PRO A 132 6.42 -12.06 5.90
CA PRO A 132 7.15 -13.33 6.00
C PRO A 132 7.89 -13.46 7.32
N ALA A 133 7.93 -14.66 7.90
CA ALA A 133 8.52 -14.90 9.22
C ALA A 133 10.01 -14.54 9.28
N GLU A 134 10.75 -14.77 8.19
CA GLU A 134 12.16 -14.40 8.05
C GLU A 134 12.37 -12.88 8.08
N TRP A 135 11.41 -12.07 7.64
CA TRP A 135 11.48 -10.62 7.68
C TRP A 135 11.21 -10.07 9.08
N THR A 136 10.32 -10.69 9.83
CA THR A 136 10.06 -10.32 11.22
C THR A 136 11.36 -10.33 12.04
N ALA A 137 12.18 -11.35 11.86
CA ALA A 137 13.46 -11.50 12.56
C ALA A 137 14.53 -10.51 12.08
N ALA A 138 14.57 -10.22 10.75
CA ALA A 138 15.65 -9.44 10.14
C ALA A 138 15.40 -7.92 10.12
N SER A 139 14.14 -7.48 9.98
CA SER A 139 13.79 -6.08 9.72
C SER A 139 12.95 -5.42 10.81
N GLY A 140 12.50 -6.19 11.82
CA GLY A 140 11.57 -5.70 12.85
C GLY A 140 10.17 -5.40 12.32
N LEU A 141 9.85 -5.82 11.09
CA LEU A 141 8.49 -5.73 10.55
C LEU A 141 7.59 -6.73 11.26
N HIS A 142 6.39 -6.30 11.59
CA HIS A 142 5.38 -7.14 12.22
C HIS A 142 4.11 -7.13 11.38
N PRO A 143 3.38 -8.26 11.31
CA PRO A 143 2.03 -8.29 10.76
C PRO A 143 1.14 -7.26 11.45
N SER A 144 0.21 -6.68 10.72
CA SER A 144 -0.73 -5.69 11.23
C SER A 144 -2.16 -6.17 11.08
N GLY A 145 -2.91 -6.13 12.16
CA GLY A 145 -4.31 -6.53 12.16
C GLY A 145 -4.51 -8.06 12.21
N VAL A 146 -5.70 -8.48 11.83
CA VAL A 146 -6.05 -9.89 11.58
C VAL A 146 -5.75 -10.22 10.11
N PRO A 147 -5.59 -11.50 9.74
CA PRO A 147 -5.45 -11.93 8.35
C PRO A 147 -6.56 -11.34 7.46
N PHE A 148 -6.22 -11.00 6.22
CA PHE A 148 -7.09 -10.24 5.32
C PHE A 148 -8.48 -10.89 5.14
N ASP A 149 -8.53 -12.21 4.99
CA ASP A 149 -9.79 -12.93 4.83
C ASP A 149 -10.61 -12.97 6.13
N GLU A 150 -9.96 -13.06 7.29
CA GLU A 150 -10.65 -12.93 8.57
C GLU A 150 -11.21 -11.53 8.77
N GLY A 151 -10.43 -10.49 8.39
CA GLY A 151 -10.87 -9.09 8.42
C GLY A 151 -12.08 -8.84 7.52
N ARG A 152 -12.13 -9.47 6.36
CA ARG A 152 -13.31 -9.47 5.49
C ARG A 152 -14.53 -10.05 6.19
N ALA A 153 -14.42 -11.25 6.74
CA ALA A 153 -15.53 -11.91 7.44
C ALA A 153 -16.08 -11.08 8.62
N LEU A 154 -15.22 -10.31 9.29
CA LEU A 154 -15.63 -9.44 10.39
C LEU A 154 -16.48 -8.24 9.95
N VAL A 155 -16.35 -7.78 8.70
CA VAL A 155 -17.09 -6.63 8.15
C VAL A 155 -18.20 -7.01 7.17
N GLU A 156 -18.32 -8.29 6.81
CA GLU A 156 -19.45 -8.83 6.06
C GLU A 156 -20.65 -8.94 7.00
N HIS A 157 -21.53 -7.95 6.94
CA HIS A 157 -22.82 -8.02 7.60
C HIS A 157 -23.83 -8.74 6.69
N ASP A 158 -24.41 -9.83 7.19
CA ASP A 158 -25.64 -10.43 6.68
C ASP A 158 -26.80 -9.42 6.78
N GLY A 159 -26.86 -8.43 5.91
CA GLY A 159 -28.03 -7.57 5.67
C GLY A 159 -28.77 -6.96 6.87
N GLN A 160 -28.30 -7.11 8.08
CA GLN A 160 -28.88 -6.52 9.28
C GLN A 160 -28.13 -5.24 9.68
N PRO A 161 -28.84 -4.15 10.01
CA PRO A 161 -28.20 -2.98 10.58
C PRO A 161 -27.56 -3.40 11.91
N ALA A 162 -26.28 -3.11 12.06
CA ALA A 162 -25.51 -3.39 13.27
C ALA A 162 -26.28 -2.84 14.50
N GLY A 163 -26.88 -3.74 15.27
CA GLY A 163 -27.36 -3.45 16.61
C GLY A 163 -26.13 -3.15 17.48
N SER A 164 -25.97 -1.88 17.82
CA SER A 164 -25.20 -1.29 18.91
C SER A 164 -24.33 -2.24 19.77
N ALA A 165 -23.17 -2.65 19.28
CA ALA A 165 -22.05 -3.00 20.12
C ALA A 165 -20.77 -2.66 19.32
N VAL A 166 -20.41 -1.38 19.29
CA VAL A 166 -19.03 -1.01 18.98
C VAL A 166 -18.20 -1.56 20.14
N PRO A 167 -17.26 -2.51 19.91
CA PRO A 167 -16.34 -2.93 20.95
C PRO A 167 -15.62 -1.66 21.44
N SER A 168 -15.69 -1.39 22.73
CA SER A 168 -14.92 -0.31 23.35
C SER A 168 -13.45 -0.58 23.08
N VAL A 169 -12.81 0.28 22.29
CA VAL A 169 -11.36 0.28 22.10
C VAL A 169 -10.76 0.44 23.50
N PRO A 170 -9.93 -0.49 23.99
CA PRO A 170 -9.26 -0.32 25.26
C PRO A 170 -8.40 0.94 25.22
N ALA A 171 -8.55 1.82 26.22
CA ALA A 171 -7.78 3.04 26.35
C ALA A 171 -6.28 2.69 26.33
N ARG A 172 -5.50 3.43 25.54
CA ARG A 172 -4.04 3.31 25.54
C ARG A 172 -3.53 3.66 26.95
N PRO A 173 -2.58 2.91 27.50
CA PRO A 173 -2.09 3.13 28.86
C PRO A 173 -1.34 4.44 29.10
N ASP A 174 -1.13 5.29 28.09
CA ASP A 174 -0.28 6.48 28.15
C ASP A 174 -1.02 7.83 28.08
N ASP A 175 -2.36 7.86 28.09
CA ASP A 175 -3.10 9.13 27.99
C ASP A 175 -3.25 9.89 29.33
N ASP A 176 -2.91 9.28 30.47
CA ASP A 176 -3.03 9.91 31.80
C ASP A 176 -1.78 10.67 32.28
N ALA A 177 -0.71 10.76 31.46
CA ALA A 177 0.55 11.38 31.92
C ALA A 177 0.75 12.85 31.49
N ARG A 178 -0.21 13.52 30.85
CA ARG A 178 0.00 14.87 30.28
C ARG A 178 -0.68 16.02 31.02
N ASP A 179 -1.41 15.76 32.09
CA ASP A 179 -2.16 16.84 32.82
C ASP A 179 -1.66 17.17 34.25
N ALA A 180 -0.42 16.80 34.57
CA ALA A 180 0.18 17.15 35.88
C ALA A 180 1.46 17.98 35.69
N GLY A 181 1.32 19.26 35.25
CA GLY A 181 2.53 20.10 35.13
C GLY A 181 2.33 21.51 34.62
N ALA A 182 1.26 22.19 35.02
CA ALA A 182 1.20 23.66 34.85
C ALA A 182 0.55 24.32 36.07
N GLY A 183 1.34 24.49 37.11
CA GLY A 183 0.93 25.20 38.30
C GLY A 183 2.13 25.56 39.16
N ARG A 184 2.87 26.60 38.78
CA ARG A 184 3.45 27.69 39.61
C ARG A 184 4.31 28.60 38.75
#